data_72eddfe9f777865eeb2074c71f820afe
#
_entry.id   72eddfe9f777865eeb2074c71f820afe
#
_cell.length_a   1.000
_cell.length_b   1.000
_cell.length_c   1.000
_cell.angle_alpha   90.00
_cell.angle_beta   90.00
_cell.angle_gamma   90.00
#
_symmetry.space_group_name_H-M   'P 1'
#
loop_
_entity.id
_entity.type
_entity.pdbx_description
1 polymer ?
#
loop_
_entity_poly.entity_id
_entity_poly.type
_entity_poly.pdbx_seq_one_letter_code
_entity_poly.pdbx_strand_id
1 'polypeptide(L)'
;MNRKQIQSNLMLVLVALIWGTAFVFQAMGGDSMSAYAFNALRSLAAGIALLPLIAFNNAKQKKSGRAAEAYPKDRRTLIVGGIVVGAALAVASALQQLGIGFTTVGKAGFITAMYIVFVPVFGIFQRRRLPVTVWISVALGVVGLYFLSMNGSFTLQKGDALILCCAFGYTAHILLIDHCLLYTSPSPRDSTSSR
;
A
#
# COMPACT_ATOMS: atom_id res chain seq x y z
N MET A 1 14.84 21.06 -11.12
CA MET A 1 13.76 20.16 -10.66
C MET A 1 12.42 20.78 -11.03
N ASN A 2 11.56 20.06 -11.75
CA ASN A 2 10.28 20.61 -12.23
C ASN A 2 9.30 20.73 -11.04
N ARG A 3 8.43 21.76 -11.02
CA ARG A 3 7.43 22.01 -9.95
C ARG A 3 6.59 20.75 -9.63
N LYS A 4 6.24 19.97 -10.64
CA LYS A 4 5.52 18.68 -10.47
C LYS A 4 6.34 17.64 -9.71
N GLN A 5 7.66 17.55 -9.94
CA GLN A 5 8.54 16.64 -9.23
C GLN A 5 8.68 17.02 -7.75
N ILE A 6 8.79 18.32 -7.45
CA ILE A 6 8.83 18.81 -6.07
C ILE A 6 7.55 18.44 -5.33
N GLN A 7 6.38 18.68 -5.95
CA GLN A 7 5.10 18.32 -5.36
C GLN A 7 4.98 16.80 -5.10
N SER A 8 5.39 15.97 -6.06
CA SER A 8 5.38 14.50 -5.88
C SER A 8 6.31 14.06 -4.75
N ASN A 9 7.50 14.63 -4.66
CA ASN A 9 8.45 14.31 -3.60
C ASN A 9 7.92 14.74 -2.21
N LEU A 10 7.34 15.92 -2.11
CA LEU A 10 6.71 16.38 -0.86
C LEU A 10 5.54 15.48 -0.43
N MET A 11 4.72 15.02 -1.39
CA MET A 11 3.65 14.05 -1.11
C MET A 11 4.21 12.73 -0.60
N LEU A 12 5.31 12.22 -1.18
CA LEU A 12 5.95 10.99 -0.71
C LEU A 12 6.50 11.14 0.71
N VAL A 13 7.12 12.28 1.03
CA VAL A 13 7.57 12.57 2.40
C VAL A 13 6.40 12.62 3.37
N LEU A 14 5.31 13.29 3.00
CA LEU A 14 4.10 13.35 3.82
C LEU A 14 3.52 11.95 4.08
N VAL A 15 3.42 11.12 3.04
CA VAL A 15 2.97 9.73 3.16
C VAL A 15 3.89 8.94 4.11
N ALA A 16 5.21 9.09 3.98
CA ALA A 16 6.16 8.40 4.84
C ALA A 16 6.01 8.82 6.32
N LEU A 17 5.79 10.10 6.60
CA LEU A 17 5.52 10.61 7.95
C LEU A 17 4.21 10.05 8.52
N ILE A 18 3.13 10.05 7.74
CA ILE A 18 1.84 9.48 8.15
C ILE A 18 1.99 7.99 8.46
N TRP A 19 2.68 7.24 7.60
CA TRP A 19 2.89 5.80 7.82
C TRP A 19 3.78 5.52 9.03
N GLY A 20 4.86 6.29 9.20
CA GLY A 20 5.74 6.15 10.37
C GLY A 20 4.99 6.36 11.69
N THR A 21 4.19 7.43 11.78
CA THR A 21 3.36 7.70 12.96
C THR A 21 2.25 6.65 13.15
N ALA A 22 1.71 6.08 12.06
CA ALA A 22 0.68 5.06 12.14
C ALA A 22 1.15 3.79 12.86
N PHE A 23 2.42 3.40 12.74
CA PHE A 23 2.97 2.26 13.49
C PHE A 23 2.96 2.48 15.00
N VAL A 24 3.27 3.70 15.45
CA VAL A 24 3.23 4.07 16.86
C VAL A 24 1.79 3.98 17.39
N PHE A 25 0.84 4.57 16.66
CA PHE A 25 -0.58 4.49 17.05
C PHE A 25 -1.13 3.07 17.02
N GLN A 26 -0.66 2.23 16.10
CA GLN A 26 -1.04 0.81 16.06
C GLN A 26 -0.53 0.03 17.28
N ALA A 27 0.69 0.31 17.75
CA ALA A 27 1.22 -0.28 18.97
C ALA A 27 0.41 0.17 20.18
N MET A 28 0.23 1.47 20.37
CA MET A 28 -0.57 2.03 21.48
C MET A 28 -2.03 1.53 21.48
N GLY A 29 -2.64 1.42 20.30
CA GLY A 29 -3.99 0.88 20.15
C GLY A 29 -4.08 -0.60 20.50
N GLY A 30 -3.04 -1.38 20.20
CA GLY A 30 -2.93 -2.78 20.58
C GLY A 30 -2.87 -3.02 22.08
N ASP A 31 -2.35 -2.06 22.85
CA ASP A 31 -2.33 -2.13 24.31
C ASP A 31 -3.71 -1.88 24.94
N SER A 32 -4.57 -1.16 24.24
CA SER A 32 -5.88 -0.73 24.76
C SER A 32 -7.05 -1.61 24.33
N MET A 33 -6.91 -2.33 23.21
CA MET A 33 -7.98 -3.18 22.64
C MET A 33 -7.38 -4.34 21.84
N SER A 34 -8.22 -5.35 21.52
CA SER A 34 -7.77 -6.47 20.71
C SER A 34 -7.33 -6.03 19.31
N ALA A 35 -6.34 -6.71 18.73
CA ALA A 35 -5.82 -6.43 17.39
C ALA A 35 -6.92 -6.40 16.33
N TYR A 36 -7.91 -7.27 16.45
CA TYR A 36 -9.03 -7.35 15.51
C TYR A 36 -9.97 -6.15 15.65
N ALA A 37 -10.30 -5.74 16.89
CA ALA A 37 -11.15 -4.58 17.15
C ALA A 37 -10.49 -3.30 16.65
N PHE A 38 -9.20 -3.10 16.94
CA PHE A 38 -8.45 -1.95 16.44
C PHE A 38 -8.45 -1.89 14.90
N ASN A 39 -8.14 -3.02 14.24
CA ASN A 39 -8.09 -3.08 12.79
C ASN A 39 -9.47 -2.84 12.15
N ALA A 40 -10.56 -3.36 12.74
CA ALA A 40 -11.93 -3.13 12.29
C ALA A 40 -12.32 -1.64 12.41
N LEU A 41 -12.08 -1.03 13.57
CA LEU A 41 -12.38 0.38 13.81
C LEU A 41 -11.60 1.30 12.87
N ARG A 42 -10.30 1.04 12.68
CA ARG A 42 -9.46 1.80 11.75
C ARG A 42 -9.98 1.69 10.32
N SER A 43 -10.35 0.49 9.87
CA SER A 43 -10.86 0.25 8.52
C SER A 43 -12.21 0.91 8.30
N LEU A 44 -13.12 0.87 9.29
CA LEU A 44 -14.39 1.56 9.26
C LEU A 44 -14.21 3.08 9.20
N ALA A 45 -13.36 3.64 10.05
CA ALA A 45 -13.06 5.06 10.07
C ALA A 45 -12.48 5.54 8.73
N ALA A 46 -11.55 4.77 8.15
CA ALA A 46 -10.99 5.05 6.84
C ALA A 46 -12.06 5.00 5.74
N GLY A 47 -12.93 3.98 5.75
CA GLY A 47 -14.05 3.86 4.80
C GLY A 47 -14.99 5.06 4.86
N ILE A 48 -15.40 5.45 6.07
CA ILE A 48 -16.27 6.64 6.29
C ILE A 48 -15.57 7.92 5.81
N ALA A 49 -14.29 8.10 6.13
CA ALA A 49 -13.51 9.28 5.74
C ALA A 49 -13.32 9.39 4.21
N LEU A 50 -13.33 8.27 3.47
CA LEU A 50 -13.23 8.27 2.02
C LEU A 50 -14.53 8.64 1.31
N LEU A 51 -15.70 8.47 1.93
CA LEU A 51 -17.00 8.75 1.30
C LEU A 51 -17.15 10.21 0.81
N PRO A 52 -16.85 11.23 1.64
CA PRO A 52 -16.95 12.62 1.17
C PRO A 52 -15.93 12.94 0.06
N LEU A 53 -14.73 12.33 0.11
CA LEU A 53 -13.72 12.52 -0.93
C LEU A 53 -14.18 11.93 -2.26
N ILE A 54 -14.76 10.73 -2.25
CA ILE A 54 -15.34 10.08 -3.42
C ILE A 54 -16.50 10.92 -3.98
N ALA A 55 -17.40 11.38 -3.12
CA ALA A 55 -18.53 12.23 -3.53
C ALA A 55 -18.06 13.54 -4.18
N PHE A 56 -17.04 14.19 -3.60
CA PHE A 56 -16.46 15.41 -4.16
C PHE A 56 -15.79 15.18 -5.52
N ASN A 57 -14.99 14.12 -5.64
CA ASN A 57 -14.34 13.77 -6.90
C ASN A 57 -15.37 13.43 -8.00
N ASN A 58 -16.42 12.68 -7.67
CA ASN A 58 -17.49 12.35 -8.60
C ASN A 58 -18.24 13.60 -9.08
N ALA A 59 -18.55 14.53 -8.18
CA ALA A 59 -19.18 15.80 -8.51
C ALA A 59 -18.30 16.65 -9.44
N LYS A 60 -17.00 16.69 -9.18
CA LYS A 60 -16.02 17.40 -10.00
C LYS A 60 -15.89 16.80 -11.40
N GLN A 61 -15.83 15.49 -11.52
CA GLN A 61 -15.76 14.78 -12.80
C GLN A 61 -17.03 14.97 -13.63
N LYS A 62 -18.20 14.94 -12.99
CA LYS A 62 -19.50 15.20 -13.64
C LYS A 62 -19.55 16.62 -14.22
N LYS A 63 -19.01 17.61 -13.50
CA LYS A 63 -18.93 19.01 -13.98
C LYS A 63 -17.96 19.18 -15.15
N SER A 64 -16.89 18.39 -15.24
CA SER A 64 -15.86 18.50 -16.29
C SER A 64 -16.16 17.65 -17.53
N GLY A 65 -17.31 17.00 -17.64
CA GLY A 65 -17.68 16.13 -18.76
C GLY A 65 -16.89 14.81 -18.87
N ARG A 66 -15.97 14.56 -17.95
CA ARG A 66 -15.09 13.36 -17.94
C ARG A 66 -15.67 12.17 -17.16
N ALA A 67 -16.91 12.27 -16.72
CA ALA A 67 -17.54 11.23 -15.89
C ALA A 67 -17.61 9.85 -16.56
N ALA A 68 -17.62 9.78 -17.89
CA ALA A 68 -17.69 8.52 -18.63
C ALA A 68 -16.32 7.80 -18.77
N GLU A 69 -15.20 8.53 -18.60
CA GLU A 69 -13.84 7.97 -18.74
C GLU A 69 -13.23 7.45 -17.42
N ALA A 70 -13.84 7.81 -16.29
CA ALA A 70 -13.25 7.63 -14.97
C ALA A 70 -13.55 6.27 -14.32
N TYR A 71 -14.54 5.54 -14.81
CA TYR A 71 -14.95 4.24 -14.25
C TYR A 71 -14.90 3.14 -15.31
N PRO A 72 -14.49 1.92 -14.93
CA PRO A 72 -14.59 0.78 -15.83
C PRO A 72 -16.05 0.61 -16.28
N LYS A 73 -16.25 0.34 -17.56
CA LYS A 73 -17.58 0.11 -18.15
C LYS A 73 -18.30 -1.09 -17.50
N ASP A 74 -17.52 -2.01 -16.93
CA ASP A 74 -18.06 -3.20 -16.26
C ASP A 74 -18.06 -3.01 -14.73
N ARG A 75 -19.26 -2.77 -14.19
CA ARG A 75 -19.51 -2.63 -12.75
C ARG A 75 -19.15 -3.90 -11.96
N ARG A 76 -19.26 -5.08 -12.59
CA ARG A 76 -18.91 -6.35 -11.98
C ARG A 76 -17.41 -6.43 -11.72
N THR A 77 -16.59 -6.08 -12.70
CA THR A 77 -15.13 -6.03 -12.57
C THR A 77 -14.68 -5.05 -11.48
N LEU A 78 -15.34 -3.90 -11.36
CA LEU A 78 -15.06 -2.95 -10.29
C LEU A 78 -15.35 -3.52 -8.90
N ILE A 79 -16.51 -4.13 -8.73
CA ILE A 79 -16.94 -4.70 -7.44
C ILE A 79 -16.06 -5.89 -7.05
N VAL A 80 -15.86 -6.84 -7.96
CA VAL A 80 -15.04 -8.04 -7.71
C VAL A 80 -13.57 -7.64 -7.44
N GLY A 81 -13.02 -6.76 -8.26
CA GLY A 81 -11.66 -6.24 -8.05
C GLY A 81 -11.53 -5.53 -6.71
N GLY A 82 -12.49 -4.69 -6.35
CA GLY A 82 -12.52 -4.02 -5.04
C GLY A 82 -12.59 -4.98 -3.85
N ILE A 83 -13.41 -6.03 -3.96
CA ILE A 83 -13.52 -7.08 -2.92
C ILE A 83 -12.19 -7.84 -2.78
N VAL A 84 -11.59 -8.28 -3.89
CA VAL A 84 -10.34 -9.05 -3.87
C VAL A 84 -9.19 -8.22 -3.31
N VAL A 85 -9.03 -6.99 -3.80
CA VAL A 85 -8.00 -6.06 -3.32
C VAL A 85 -8.23 -5.71 -1.86
N GLY A 86 -9.47 -5.44 -1.46
CA GLY A 86 -9.85 -5.14 -0.08
C GLY A 86 -9.62 -6.32 0.86
N ALA A 87 -9.93 -7.55 0.45
CA ALA A 87 -9.67 -8.76 1.22
C ALA A 87 -8.17 -8.99 1.44
N ALA A 88 -7.34 -8.81 0.41
CA ALA A 88 -5.89 -8.90 0.53
C ALA A 88 -5.34 -7.87 1.52
N LEU A 89 -5.82 -6.62 1.44
CA LEU A 89 -5.46 -5.57 2.40
C LEU A 89 -5.90 -5.91 3.82
N ALA A 90 -7.12 -6.42 4.00
CA ALA A 90 -7.65 -6.76 5.32
C ALA A 90 -6.82 -7.88 5.99
N VAL A 91 -6.46 -8.93 5.24
CA VAL A 91 -5.61 -10.01 5.73
C VAL A 91 -4.22 -9.50 6.10
N ALA A 92 -3.57 -8.73 5.20
CA ALA A 92 -2.27 -8.15 5.47
C ALA A 92 -2.29 -7.25 6.72
N SER A 93 -3.28 -6.38 6.84
CA SER A 93 -3.44 -5.48 7.99
C SER A 93 -3.72 -6.21 9.29
N ALA A 94 -4.49 -7.31 9.25
CA ALA A 94 -4.75 -8.14 10.43
C ALA A 94 -3.47 -8.85 10.92
N LEU A 95 -2.69 -9.42 9.99
CA LEU A 95 -1.40 -10.05 10.31
C LEU A 95 -0.41 -9.01 10.88
N GLN A 96 -0.39 -7.80 10.32
CA GLN A 96 0.44 -6.71 10.83
C GLN A 96 0.06 -6.34 12.26
N GLN A 97 -1.22 -6.11 12.50
CA GLN A 97 -1.70 -5.70 13.83
C GLN A 97 -1.46 -6.77 14.88
N LEU A 98 -1.64 -8.05 14.54
CA LEU A 98 -1.29 -9.17 15.41
C LEU A 98 0.21 -9.23 15.69
N GLY A 99 1.02 -9.06 14.63
CA GLY A 99 2.48 -9.14 14.72
C GLY A 99 3.09 -8.03 15.57
N ILE A 100 2.56 -6.80 15.49
CA ILE A 100 3.04 -5.65 16.28
C ILE A 100 2.96 -5.91 17.79
N GLY A 101 1.96 -6.66 18.26
CA GLY A 101 1.83 -7.02 19.67
C GLY A 101 2.92 -7.98 20.18
N PHE A 102 3.73 -8.59 19.29
CA PHE A 102 4.76 -9.58 19.64
C PHE A 102 6.16 -9.20 19.14
N THR A 103 6.36 -7.97 18.67
CA THR A 103 7.66 -7.45 18.22
C THR A 103 7.77 -5.96 18.51
N THR A 104 8.94 -5.37 18.25
CA THR A 104 9.13 -3.93 18.42
C THR A 104 8.60 -3.16 17.20
N VAL A 105 8.14 -1.92 17.42
CA VAL A 105 7.62 -1.03 16.37
C VAL A 105 8.65 -0.85 15.24
N GLY A 106 9.94 -0.70 15.58
CA GLY A 106 11.02 -0.57 14.61
C GLY A 106 11.19 -1.82 13.73
N LYS A 107 11.19 -3.01 14.34
CA LYS A 107 11.25 -4.28 13.60
C LYS A 107 10.00 -4.48 12.73
N ALA A 108 8.81 -4.19 13.27
CA ALA A 108 7.57 -4.28 12.52
C ALA A 108 7.60 -3.40 11.27
N GLY A 109 8.06 -2.15 11.42
CA GLY A 109 8.23 -1.23 10.29
C GLY A 109 9.24 -1.74 9.26
N PHE A 110 10.42 -2.21 9.72
CA PHE A 110 11.45 -2.76 8.84
C PHE A 110 10.95 -3.98 8.06
N ILE A 111 10.41 -4.99 8.75
CA ILE A 111 9.95 -6.23 8.11
C ILE A 111 8.78 -5.95 7.17
N THR A 112 7.84 -5.08 7.57
CA THR A 112 6.75 -4.66 6.67
C THR A 112 7.31 -4.03 5.40
N ALA A 113 8.27 -3.12 5.52
CA ALA A 113 8.86 -2.42 4.38
C ALA A 113 9.59 -3.34 3.40
N MET A 114 9.83 -4.62 3.75
CA MET A 114 10.38 -5.63 2.83
C MET A 114 9.48 -5.85 1.60
N TYR A 115 8.20 -5.46 1.63
CA TYR A 115 7.36 -5.48 0.42
C TYR A 115 7.96 -4.62 -0.72
N ILE A 116 8.77 -3.60 -0.41
CA ILE A 116 9.50 -2.79 -1.40
C ILE A 116 10.46 -3.66 -2.23
N VAL A 117 11.02 -4.70 -1.61
CA VAL A 117 11.87 -5.70 -2.28
C VAL A 117 11.02 -6.75 -2.99
N PHE A 118 9.98 -7.24 -2.31
CA PHE A 118 9.16 -8.33 -2.84
C PHE A 118 8.38 -7.92 -4.08
N VAL A 119 7.84 -6.71 -4.14
CA VAL A 119 7.08 -6.23 -5.32
C VAL A 119 7.91 -6.30 -6.61
N PRO A 120 9.13 -5.74 -6.72
CA PRO A 120 9.95 -5.87 -7.91
C PRO A 120 10.41 -7.31 -8.16
N VAL A 121 10.74 -8.08 -7.13
CA VAL A 121 11.13 -9.50 -7.28
C VAL A 121 9.99 -10.31 -7.93
N PHE A 122 8.77 -10.18 -7.42
CA PHE A 122 7.60 -10.82 -8.05
C PHE A 122 7.27 -10.23 -9.42
N GLY A 123 7.56 -8.95 -9.66
CA GLY A 123 7.43 -8.30 -10.97
C GLY A 123 8.29 -8.94 -12.05
N ILE A 124 9.45 -9.51 -11.71
CA ILE A 124 10.31 -10.26 -12.66
C ILE A 124 9.55 -11.50 -13.17
N PHE A 125 8.85 -12.24 -12.29
CA PHE A 125 8.06 -13.39 -12.71
C PHE A 125 6.94 -13.02 -13.70
N GLN A 126 6.49 -11.75 -13.67
CA GLN A 126 5.54 -11.19 -14.63
C GLN A 126 6.24 -10.64 -15.91
N ARG A 127 7.52 -10.97 -16.13
CA ARG A 127 8.35 -10.53 -17.28
C ARG A 127 8.51 -9.01 -17.39
N ARG A 128 8.37 -8.26 -16.30
CA ARG A 128 8.63 -6.81 -16.28
C ARG A 128 10.14 -6.58 -16.18
N ARG A 129 10.69 -5.85 -17.14
CA ARG A 129 12.09 -5.41 -17.08
C ARG A 129 12.15 -4.13 -16.25
N LEU A 130 12.73 -4.22 -15.07
CA LEU A 130 12.96 -3.06 -14.20
C LEU A 130 14.34 -2.48 -14.47
N PRO A 131 14.48 -1.14 -14.50
CA PRO A 131 15.78 -0.50 -14.67
C PRO A 131 16.68 -0.76 -13.45
N VAL A 132 18.00 -0.80 -13.68
CA VAL A 132 19.01 -1.06 -12.63
C VAL A 132 18.90 -0.06 -11.46
N THR A 133 18.46 1.17 -11.73
CA THR A 133 18.22 2.21 -10.72
C THR A 133 17.22 1.78 -9.65
N VAL A 134 16.20 0.98 -10.00
CA VAL A 134 15.23 0.44 -9.04
C VAL A 134 15.94 -0.51 -8.07
N TRP A 135 16.82 -1.39 -8.54
CA TRP A 135 17.56 -2.33 -7.72
C TRP A 135 18.53 -1.63 -6.77
N ILE A 136 19.22 -0.60 -7.25
CA ILE A 136 20.09 0.24 -6.41
C ILE A 136 19.27 0.92 -5.31
N SER A 137 18.11 1.49 -5.65
CA SER A 137 17.20 2.13 -4.68
C SER A 137 16.67 1.14 -3.64
N VAL A 138 16.32 -0.07 -4.06
CA VAL A 138 15.89 -1.15 -3.16
C VAL A 138 17.03 -1.53 -2.20
N ALA A 139 18.25 -1.74 -2.71
CA ALA A 139 19.41 -2.08 -1.89
C ALA A 139 19.71 -0.98 -0.85
N LEU A 140 19.73 0.28 -1.27
CA LEU A 140 19.93 1.42 -0.36
C LEU A 140 18.79 1.53 0.67
N GLY A 141 17.55 1.29 0.26
CA GLY A 141 16.39 1.29 1.16
C GLY A 141 16.49 0.20 2.22
N VAL A 142 16.85 -1.02 1.84
CA VAL A 142 17.04 -2.14 2.78
C VAL A 142 18.17 -1.87 3.76
N VAL A 143 19.33 -1.38 3.28
CA VAL A 143 20.47 -1.02 4.13
C VAL A 143 20.09 0.10 5.11
N GLY A 144 19.42 1.14 4.63
CA GLY A 144 18.97 2.25 5.48
C GLY A 144 17.98 1.80 6.56
N LEU A 145 17.00 0.98 6.19
CA LEU A 145 16.03 0.41 7.13
C LEU A 145 16.70 -0.55 8.12
N TYR A 146 17.68 -1.34 7.68
CA TYR A 146 18.46 -2.20 8.58
C TYR A 146 19.13 -1.39 9.68
N PHE A 147 19.89 -0.35 9.32
CA PHE A 147 20.57 0.50 10.31
C PHE A 147 19.58 1.24 11.23
N LEU A 148 18.42 1.61 10.72
CA LEU A 148 17.40 2.28 11.54
C LEU A 148 16.75 1.33 12.55
N SER A 149 16.60 0.04 12.20
CA SER A 149 15.79 -0.91 12.97
C SER A 149 16.59 -1.79 13.93
N MET A 150 17.90 -1.90 13.73
CA MET A 150 18.75 -2.83 14.48
C MET A 150 19.50 -2.16 15.63
N ASN A 151 18.87 -2.12 16.79
CA ASN A 151 19.53 -1.78 18.05
C ASN A 151 19.97 -3.06 18.81
N GLY A 152 20.96 -3.78 18.29
CA GLY A 152 21.82 -4.65 19.08
C GLY A 152 21.63 -6.16 19.05
N SER A 153 20.46 -6.77 18.81
CA SER A 153 20.36 -8.25 18.72
C SER A 153 19.31 -8.73 17.71
N PHE A 154 19.75 -9.61 16.83
CA PHE A 154 18.87 -10.27 15.85
C PHE A 154 18.22 -11.49 16.46
N THR A 155 17.19 -11.29 17.29
CA THR A 155 16.36 -12.39 17.78
C THR A 155 15.05 -12.39 17.01
N LEU A 156 14.77 -13.48 16.28
CA LEU A 156 13.50 -13.69 15.62
C LEU A 156 12.41 -14.00 16.66
N GLN A 157 11.42 -13.13 16.70
CA GLN A 157 10.24 -13.31 17.57
C GLN A 157 9.06 -13.84 16.74
N LYS A 158 8.04 -14.40 17.42
CA LYS A 158 6.80 -14.86 16.75
C LYS A 158 6.12 -13.73 15.95
N GLY A 159 6.20 -12.49 16.45
CA GLY A 159 5.68 -11.32 15.78
C GLY A 159 6.38 -11.04 14.45
N ASP A 160 7.71 -11.26 14.37
CA ASP A 160 8.48 -11.02 13.16
C ASP A 160 8.00 -11.92 11.99
N ALA A 161 7.65 -13.18 12.29
CA ALA A 161 7.08 -14.09 11.29
C ALA A 161 5.70 -13.62 10.79
N LEU A 162 4.83 -13.16 11.69
CA LEU A 162 3.52 -12.60 11.31
C LEU A 162 3.67 -11.35 10.44
N ILE A 163 4.62 -10.47 10.79
CA ILE A 163 4.90 -9.27 9.99
C ILE A 163 5.51 -9.63 8.63
N LEU A 164 6.33 -10.68 8.55
CA LEU A 164 6.84 -11.15 7.27
C LEU A 164 5.70 -11.68 6.37
N CYS A 165 4.78 -12.45 6.92
CA CYS A 165 3.57 -12.87 6.20
C CYS A 165 2.73 -11.66 5.76
N CYS A 166 2.62 -10.64 6.62
CA CYS A 166 1.98 -9.37 6.26
C CYS A 166 2.68 -8.69 5.08
N ALA A 167 4.02 -8.66 5.03
CA ALA A 167 4.77 -8.07 3.92
C ALA A 167 4.48 -8.79 2.58
N PHE A 168 4.33 -10.12 2.58
CA PHE A 168 3.84 -10.86 1.41
C PHE A 168 2.38 -10.50 1.08
N GLY A 169 1.52 -10.34 2.08
CA GLY A 169 0.14 -9.90 1.90
C GLY A 169 0.05 -8.52 1.25
N TYR A 170 0.85 -7.55 1.69
CA TYR A 170 0.93 -6.23 1.05
C TYR A 170 1.49 -6.31 -0.36
N THR A 171 2.49 -7.18 -0.60
CA THR A 171 3.01 -7.42 -1.95
C THR A 171 1.90 -7.92 -2.88
N ALA A 172 1.14 -8.93 -2.45
CA ALA A 172 0.01 -9.44 -3.21
C ALA A 172 -1.05 -8.35 -3.46
N HIS A 173 -1.39 -7.56 -2.43
CA HIS A 173 -2.31 -6.43 -2.54
C HIS A 173 -1.87 -5.43 -3.61
N ILE A 174 -0.59 -5.01 -3.62
CA ILE A 174 -0.04 -4.06 -4.59
C ILE A 174 -0.09 -4.64 -6.00
N LEU A 175 0.30 -5.91 -6.17
CA LEU A 175 0.27 -6.58 -7.48
C LEU A 175 -1.17 -6.77 -8.00
N LEU A 176 -2.13 -7.02 -7.11
CA LEU A 176 -3.56 -7.09 -7.46
C LEU A 176 -4.09 -5.73 -7.90
N ILE A 177 -3.74 -4.65 -7.21
CA ILE A 177 -4.11 -3.28 -7.63
C ILE A 177 -3.58 -3.00 -9.03
N ASP A 178 -2.31 -3.28 -9.26
CA ASP A 178 -1.67 -3.04 -10.54
C ASP A 178 -2.34 -3.86 -11.67
N HIS A 179 -2.66 -5.13 -11.40
CA HIS A 179 -3.40 -5.98 -12.32
C HIS A 179 -4.82 -5.43 -12.59
N CYS A 180 -5.57 -5.07 -11.55
CA CYS A 180 -6.90 -4.48 -11.71
C CYS A 180 -6.86 -3.16 -12.48
N LEU A 181 -5.86 -2.29 -12.24
CA LEU A 181 -5.71 -1.02 -12.95
C LEU A 181 -5.41 -1.22 -14.44
N LEU A 182 -4.67 -2.26 -14.83
CA LEU A 182 -4.45 -2.59 -16.24
C LEU A 182 -5.74 -2.91 -16.99
N TYR A 183 -6.73 -3.48 -16.31
CA TYR A 183 -8.05 -3.79 -16.92
C TYR A 183 -9.05 -2.65 -16.80
N THR A 184 -8.83 -1.69 -15.91
CA THR A 184 -9.76 -0.59 -15.64
C THR A 184 -9.31 0.74 -16.22
N SER A 185 -8.03 0.89 -16.58
CA SER A 185 -7.51 2.12 -17.20
C SER A 185 -7.71 2.08 -18.72
N PRO A 186 -8.25 3.14 -19.34
CA PRO A 186 -8.25 3.23 -20.79
C PRO A 186 -6.81 3.20 -21.30
N SER A 187 -6.53 2.27 -22.23
CA SER A 187 -5.20 2.13 -22.83
C SER A 187 -4.81 3.46 -23.52
N PRO A 188 -3.55 3.94 -23.36
CA PRO A 188 -3.05 5.06 -24.15
C PRO A 188 -3.18 4.85 -25.67
N ARG A 189 -3.38 3.62 -26.13
CA ARG A 189 -3.62 3.28 -27.54
C ARG A 189 -5.02 3.66 -28.01
N ASP A 190 -6.01 3.71 -27.10
CA ASP A 190 -7.39 4.05 -27.49
C ASP A 190 -7.56 5.56 -27.70
N SER A 191 -6.69 6.40 -27.14
CA SER A 191 -6.70 7.85 -27.35
C SER A 191 -6.06 8.29 -28.68
N THR A 192 -5.31 7.42 -29.35
CA THR A 192 -4.68 7.73 -30.67
C THR A 192 -5.52 7.27 -31.85
N SER A 193 -6.58 6.48 -31.65
CA SER A 193 -7.47 5.98 -32.71
C SER A 193 -8.61 6.93 -33.10
N SER A 194 -8.71 8.12 -32.51
CA SER A 194 -9.75 9.11 -32.82
C SER A 194 -9.20 10.41 -33.42
N ARG A 195 -8.13 10.31 -34.24
CA ARG A 195 -7.69 11.38 -35.13
C ARG A 195 -7.58 10.92 -36.57
#